data_72ba78404246c94d55a21e74d7437b1c
#
_entry.id   72ba78404246c94d55a21e74d7437b1c
#
_cell.length_a   1.000
_cell.length_b   1.000
_cell.length_c   1.000
_cell.angle_alpha   90.00
_cell.angle_beta   90.00
_cell.angle_gamma   90.00
#
_symmetry.space_group_name_H-M   'P 1'
#
loop_
_entity.id
_entity.type
_entity.pdbx_description
1 polymer ?
#
loop_
_entity_poly.entity_id
_entity_poly.type
_entity_poly.pdbx_seq_one_letter_code
_entity_poly.pdbx_strand_id
1 'polypeptide(L)'
;MASRRPAADDGSPREGRIDAIRQIARSGLFWRTFLLLAGLAIASVISVFAAYRLLDRAPPEQRLAWEITSIVNLTRTALLGSDPQRRMRMLEELVREEEVRVLPLEPNDRIDGSKMTPSLRALESRLRLLLSESTSVAARVNDEDGLWVTFDLSGDSYWLLLPARRAERQIDPALGFIALVAALLASGGAFAIAWFVDRPLAQLAQAISSVSRSESPPKLREDGPPQLARVNRQFNRMARDLADLEHDRTLALAGISHDLRSPLTRLRMEVELAPIDAAQRDAMVEDIGRIDAIVGQFIDYARSNQPPRAQRVDASELVALLVDRYASDVRTGALVIQSRLDPGVIWQGDPIDLQRIVVNLIDNAIRHGRPPDTPRAVVDLALTRSGGVMEIGIRDRGPGIPSTRHEEALRPFARLDAARSDPGGTHAGTGLGLAIVARIVRRYGGSLLLTNAQGGGLQIGVQLPDWSEPA
;
A
#
# COMPACT_ATOMS: atom_id res chain seq x y z
N MET A 1 51.00 -5.14 -9.46
CA MET A 1 50.16 -4.28 -8.58
C MET A 1 48.74 -4.44 -9.01
N ALA A 2 47.94 -5.15 -8.21
CA ALA A 2 46.60 -5.60 -8.56
C ALA A 2 45.57 -4.52 -8.24
N SER A 3 44.85 -4.07 -9.26
CA SER A 3 43.68 -3.17 -9.17
C SER A 3 42.49 -3.92 -8.57
N ARG A 4 42.10 -3.58 -7.35
CA ARG A 4 40.83 -4.00 -6.74
C ARG A 4 39.68 -3.20 -7.35
N ARG A 5 38.78 -3.87 -8.10
CA ARG A 5 37.45 -3.37 -8.46
C ARG A 5 36.58 -3.34 -7.20
N PRO A 6 35.78 -2.30 -6.97
CA PRO A 6 34.76 -2.34 -5.93
C PRO A 6 33.62 -3.31 -6.35
N ALA A 7 33.18 -4.12 -5.41
CA ALA A 7 32.08 -5.03 -5.56
C ALA A 7 30.80 -4.22 -5.86
N ALA A 8 30.08 -4.60 -6.91
CA ALA A 8 28.74 -4.15 -7.18
C ALA A 8 27.82 -4.70 -6.07
N ASP A 9 27.11 -3.82 -5.42
CA ASP A 9 26.05 -4.14 -4.47
C ASP A 9 24.87 -4.73 -5.28
N ASP A 10 24.79 -6.06 -5.26
CA ASP A 10 23.76 -6.85 -5.94
C ASP A 10 22.51 -6.87 -5.03
N GLY A 11 21.80 -5.74 -5.01
CA GLY A 11 20.52 -5.60 -4.35
C GLY A 11 19.58 -6.68 -4.86
N SER A 12 19.49 -7.79 -4.12
CA SER A 12 18.80 -9.00 -4.57
C SER A 12 17.31 -8.72 -4.83
N PRO A 13 16.74 -9.23 -5.94
CA PRO A 13 15.33 -9.06 -6.30
C PRO A 13 14.36 -9.70 -5.26
N ARG A 14 14.87 -10.28 -4.19
CA ARG A 14 14.13 -10.86 -3.07
C ARG A 14 13.68 -9.82 -2.04
N GLU A 15 14.46 -8.78 -1.77
CA GLU A 15 14.11 -7.74 -0.78
C GLU A 15 12.95 -6.88 -1.27
N GLY A 16 12.93 -6.45 -2.52
CA GLY A 16 11.81 -5.71 -3.10
C GLY A 16 10.49 -6.51 -3.14
N ARG A 17 10.56 -7.85 -3.21
CA ARG A 17 9.38 -8.72 -3.12
C ARG A 17 8.82 -8.80 -1.70
N ILE A 18 9.67 -8.83 -0.69
CA ILE A 18 9.25 -8.93 0.72
C ILE A 18 8.59 -7.62 1.17
N ASP A 19 9.14 -6.49 0.77
CA ASP A 19 8.55 -5.17 1.08
C ASP A 19 7.24 -4.94 0.35
N ALA A 20 7.10 -5.37 -0.89
CA ALA A 20 5.83 -5.35 -1.63
C ALA A 20 4.76 -6.23 -0.93
N ILE A 21 5.13 -7.40 -0.41
CA ILE A 21 4.22 -8.28 0.34
C ILE A 21 3.79 -7.61 1.65
N ARG A 22 4.72 -6.97 2.38
CA ARG A 22 4.40 -6.24 3.62
C ARG A 22 3.48 -5.04 3.40
N GLN A 23 3.66 -4.33 2.30
CA GLN A 23 2.85 -3.17 1.96
C GLN A 23 1.43 -3.56 1.57
N ILE A 24 1.25 -4.66 0.85
CA ILE A 24 -0.07 -5.23 0.49
C ILE A 24 -0.77 -5.80 1.73
N ALA A 25 -0.04 -6.49 2.60
CA ALA A 25 -0.59 -6.99 3.86
C ALA A 25 -1.08 -5.87 4.81
N ARG A 26 -0.65 -4.63 4.60
CA ARG A 26 -1.13 -3.44 5.32
C ARG A 26 -2.33 -2.76 4.65
N SER A 27 -2.68 -3.12 3.40
CA SER A 27 -3.84 -2.53 2.74
C SER A 27 -5.13 -3.08 3.32
N GLY A 28 -5.94 -2.20 3.91
CA GLY A 28 -7.24 -2.60 4.46
C GLY A 28 -8.21 -3.15 3.40
N LEU A 29 -7.99 -2.82 2.11
CA LEU A 29 -8.78 -3.32 0.99
C LEU A 29 -8.47 -4.79 0.73
N PHE A 30 -7.18 -5.18 0.67
CA PHE A 30 -6.75 -6.58 0.48
C PHE A 30 -7.38 -7.50 1.53
N TRP A 31 -7.29 -7.14 2.82
CA TRP A 31 -7.86 -7.95 3.88
C TRP A 31 -9.38 -8.04 3.83
N ARG A 32 -10.06 -6.96 3.44
CA ARG A 32 -11.53 -6.98 3.28
C ARG A 32 -11.96 -7.88 2.13
N THR A 33 -11.35 -7.78 0.95
CA THR A 33 -11.66 -8.64 -0.21
C THR A 33 -11.31 -10.10 0.06
N PHE A 34 -10.14 -10.36 0.65
CA PHE A 34 -9.72 -11.71 1.03
C PHE A 34 -10.68 -12.34 2.06
N LEU A 35 -11.00 -11.63 3.15
CA LEU A 35 -11.89 -12.15 4.19
C LEU A 35 -13.31 -12.39 3.69
N LEU A 36 -13.83 -11.52 2.80
CA LEU A 36 -15.14 -11.70 2.19
C LEU A 36 -15.17 -12.95 1.30
N LEU A 37 -14.18 -13.13 0.42
CA LEU A 37 -14.11 -14.27 -0.49
C LEU A 37 -13.83 -15.57 0.27
N ALA A 38 -12.92 -15.57 1.23
CA ALA A 38 -12.62 -16.71 2.08
C ALA A 38 -13.83 -17.09 2.96
N GLY A 39 -14.50 -16.09 3.55
CA GLY A 39 -15.71 -16.29 4.34
C GLY A 39 -16.85 -16.89 3.51
N LEU A 40 -17.07 -16.39 2.29
CA LEU A 40 -18.06 -16.93 1.36
C LEU A 40 -17.74 -18.38 0.97
N ALA A 41 -16.47 -18.66 0.70
CA ALA A 41 -16.03 -20.01 0.35
C ALA A 41 -16.20 -20.99 1.52
N ILE A 42 -15.83 -20.61 2.73
CA ILE A 42 -16.02 -21.41 3.95
C ILE A 42 -17.51 -21.61 4.22
N ALA A 43 -18.35 -20.57 4.09
CA ALA A 43 -19.80 -20.68 4.25
C ALA A 43 -20.41 -21.64 3.23
N SER A 44 -19.91 -21.64 1.98
CA SER A 44 -20.34 -22.61 0.95
C SER A 44 -20.00 -24.04 1.33
N VAL A 45 -18.78 -24.30 1.81
CA VAL A 45 -18.37 -25.64 2.26
C VAL A 45 -19.23 -26.11 3.44
N ILE A 46 -19.46 -25.23 4.42
CA ILE A 46 -20.30 -25.53 5.59
C ILE A 46 -21.75 -25.82 5.13
N SER A 47 -22.27 -25.03 4.18
CA SER A 47 -23.64 -25.20 3.65
C SER A 47 -23.80 -26.55 2.94
N VAL A 48 -22.82 -26.95 2.12
CA VAL A 48 -22.83 -28.26 1.44
C VAL A 48 -22.77 -29.40 2.46
N PHE A 49 -21.91 -29.29 3.48
CA PHE A 49 -21.81 -30.26 4.54
C PHE A 49 -23.09 -30.35 5.39
N ALA A 50 -23.70 -29.23 5.71
CA ALA A 50 -24.99 -29.18 6.41
C ALA A 50 -26.12 -29.78 5.58
N ALA A 51 -26.19 -29.46 4.28
CA ALA A 51 -27.15 -30.07 3.36
C ALA A 51 -26.99 -31.59 3.26
N TYR A 52 -25.74 -32.08 3.15
CA TYR A 52 -25.46 -33.50 3.17
C TYR A 52 -25.96 -34.15 4.47
N ARG A 53 -25.70 -33.53 5.63
CA ARG A 53 -26.22 -33.99 6.94
C ARG A 53 -27.74 -34.00 7.03
N LEU A 54 -28.41 -33.03 6.38
CA LEU A 54 -29.88 -32.94 6.37
C LEU A 54 -30.52 -33.94 5.41
N LEU A 55 -29.87 -34.24 4.28
CA LEU A 55 -30.37 -35.23 3.32
C LEU A 55 -30.16 -36.69 3.83
N ASP A 56 -29.12 -36.91 4.62
CA ASP A 56 -28.83 -38.21 5.23
C ASP A 56 -29.72 -38.46 6.48
N ARG A 57 -31.06 -38.37 6.28
CA ARG A 57 -32.08 -38.38 7.32
C ARG A 57 -32.44 -39.74 7.87
N ALA A 58 -31.91 -40.86 7.32
CA ALA A 58 -32.17 -42.16 7.89
C ALA A 58 -31.48 -42.25 9.26
N PRO A 59 -32.23 -42.39 10.38
CA PRO A 59 -31.63 -42.59 11.69
C PRO A 59 -30.66 -43.82 11.60
N PRO A 60 -29.46 -43.73 12.19
CA PRO A 60 -28.48 -44.79 12.13
C PRO A 60 -29.04 -46.15 12.63
N GLU A 61 -30.00 -46.05 13.55
CA GLU A 61 -30.71 -47.25 14.07
C GLU A 61 -31.60 -47.91 12.98
N GLN A 62 -32.12 -47.18 12.01
CA GLN A 62 -32.88 -47.77 10.92
C GLN A 62 -31.99 -48.53 9.94
N ARG A 63 -30.85 -47.95 9.56
CA ARG A 63 -29.89 -48.62 8.65
C ARG A 63 -29.34 -49.90 9.29
N LEU A 64 -28.90 -49.80 10.56
CA LEU A 64 -28.46 -50.96 11.33
C LEU A 64 -29.54 -52.00 11.45
N ALA A 65 -30.81 -51.60 11.72
CA ALA A 65 -31.90 -52.56 11.81
C ALA A 65 -32.13 -53.31 10.48
N TRP A 66 -32.08 -52.59 9.33
CA TRP A 66 -32.20 -53.27 8.02
C TRP A 66 -31.04 -54.19 7.70
N GLU A 67 -29.81 -53.75 8.01
CA GLU A 67 -28.58 -54.57 7.82
C GLU A 67 -28.64 -55.83 8.67
N ILE A 68 -28.94 -55.72 9.97
CA ILE A 68 -29.09 -56.83 10.89
C ILE A 68 -30.20 -57.79 10.44
N THR A 69 -31.35 -57.21 10.04
CA THR A 69 -32.49 -58.01 9.53
C THR A 69 -32.09 -58.81 8.28
N SER A 70 -31.35 -58.17 7.38
CA SER A 70 -30.83 -58.86 6.18
C SER A 70 -29.87 -59.99 6.54
N ILE A 71 -28.94 -59.79 7.47
CA ILE A 71 -27.99 -60.80 7.94
C ILE A 71 -28.76 -61.95 8.63
N VAL A 72 -29.70 -61.64 9.53
CA VAL A 72 -30.51 -62.64 10.21
C VAL A 72 -31.30 -63.50 9.23
N ASN A 73 -32.00 -62.84 8.27
CA ASN A 73 -32.80 -63.57 7.27
C ASN A 73 -31.93 -64.44 6.35
N LEU A 74 -30.76 -63.94 5.94
CA LEU A 74 -29.80 -64.71 5.15
C LEU A 74 -29.29 -65.93 5.93
N THR A 75 -28.89 -65.70 7.18
CA THR A 75 -28.45 -66.76 8.11
C THR A 75 -29.56 -67.76 8.33
N ARG A 76 -30.77 -67.36 8.58
CA ARG A 76 -31.96 -68.20 8.75
C ARG A 76 -32.25 -69.07 7.51
N THR A 77 -32.21 -68.43 6.31
CA THR A 77 -32.44 -69.16 5.05
C THR A 77 -31.36 -70.20 4.78
N ALA A 78 -30.10 -69.83 5.05
CA ALA A 78 -28.93 -70.73 4.87
C ALA A 78 -28.98 -71.92 5.83
N LEU A 79 -29.40 -71.67 7.06
CA LEU A 79 -29.49 -72.74 8.07
C LEU A 79 -30.66 -73.67 7.83
N LEU A 80 -31.80 -73.18 7.35
CA LEU A 80 -33.02 -74.00 7.07
C LEU A 80 -32.85 -74.90 5.83
N GLY A 81 -32.11 -74.45 4.82
CA GLY A 81 -31.96 -75.17 3.54
C GLY A 81 -30.76 -76.10 3.45
N SER A 82 -29.99 -76.29 4.51
CA SER A 82 -28.70 -77.01 4.46
C SER A 82 -28.66 -78.31 5.26
N ASP A 83 -27.97 -79.30 4.71
CA ASP A 83 -27.62 -80.54 5.38
C ASP A 83 -26.68 -80.23 6.59
N PRO A 84 -26.74 -81.02 7.72
CA PRO A 84 -25.98 -80.72 8.94
C PRO A 84 -24.48 -80.45 8.76
N GLN A 85 -23.84 -81.20 7.82
CA GLN A 85 -22.40 -80.95 7.52
C GLN A 85 -22.11 -79.70 6.71
N ARG A 86 -23.04 -79.29 5.88
CA ARG A 86 -22.96 -77.97 5.16
C ARG A 86 -23.26 -76.81 6.09
N ARG A 87 -24.15 -77.03 7.06
CA ARG A 87 -24.53 -76.00 8.04
C ARG A 87 -23.34 -75.57 8.89
N MET A 88 -22.53 -76.52 9.35
CA MET A 88 -21.33 -76.24 10.15
C MET A 88 -20.30 -75.41 9.34
N ARG A 89 -20.03 -75.80 8.09
CA ARG A 89 -19.09 -75.11 7.23
C ARG A 89 -19.55 -73.67 6.90
N MET A 90 -20.84 -73.45 6.70
CA MET A 90 -21.44 -72.19 6.42
C MET A 90 -21.40 -71.22 7.62
N LEU A 91 -21.56 -71.73 8.83
CA LEU A 91 -21.36 -71.00 10.08
C LEU A 91 -19.89 -70.58 10.28
N GLU A 92 -18.95 -71.50 9.96
CA GLU A 92 -17.52 -71.19 9.99
C GLU A 92 -17.13 -70.11 8.95
N GLU A 93 -17.75 -70.07 7.78
CA GLU A 93 -17.50 -69.15 6.72
C GLU A 93 -18.07 -67.75 7.08
N LEU A 94 -19.28 -67.67 7.68
CA LEU A 94 -19.87 -66.45 8.23
C LEU A 94 -19.00 -65.82 9.34
N VAL A 95 -18.42 -66.63 10.20
CA VAL A 95 -17.48 -66.18 11.23
C VAL A 95 -16.20 -65.61 10.60
N ARG A 96 -15.73 -66.20 9.49
CA ARG A 96 -14.45 -65.86 8.88
C ARG A 96 -14.54 -64.58 8.00
N GLU A 97 -15.61 -64.41 7.24
CA GLU A 97 -15.75 -63.31 6.29
C GLU A 97 -16.49 -62.10 6.85
N GLU A 98 -17.54 -62.32 7.66
CA GLU A 98 -18.40 -61.22 8.15
C GLU A 98 -18.16 -60.89 9.63
N GLU A 99 -17.25 -61.56 10.31
CA GLU A 99 -17.04 -61.43 11.76
C GLU A 99 -18.32 -61.66 12.58
N VAL A 100 -19.28 -62.43 12.04
CA VAL A 100 -20.59 -62.70 12.64
C VAL A 100 -20.57 -64.06 13.28
N ARG A 101 -20.86 -64.14 14.58
CA ARG A 101 -20.96 -65.44 15.26
C ARG A 101 -22.40 -65.73 15.66
N VAL A 102 -22.84 -66.96 15.40
CA VAL A 102 -24.15 -67.45 15.79
C VAL A 102 -23.96 -68.47 16.91
N LEU A 103 -24.56 -68.25 18.06
CA LEU A 103 -24.46 -69.01 19.26
C LEU A 103 -25.86 -69.41 19.75
N PRO A 104 -26.06 -70.64 20.30
CA PRO A 104 -27.34 -71.00 20.91
C PRO A 104 -27.62 -70.11 22.13
N LEU A 105 -28.90 -69.73 22.33
CA LEU A 105 -29.30 -69.04 23.53
C LEU A 105 -29.50 -70.02 24.66
N GLU A 106 -28.67 -69.88 25.72
CA GLU A 106 -28.72 -70.72 26.88
C GLU A 106 -29.49 -70.12 28.05
N PRO A 107 -30.22 -70.86 28.88
CA PRO A 107 -30.95 -70.32 30.01
C PRO A 107 -30.06 -69.61 31.07
N ASN A 108 -28.77 -69.87 31.07
CA ASN A 108 -27.80 -69.31 32.02
C ASN A 108 -27.04 -68.11 31.47
N ASP A 109 -27.39 -67.56 30.26
CA ASP A 109 -26.73 -66.44 29.66
C ASP A 109 -26.91 -65.18 30.52
N ARG A 110 -25.80 -64.55 30.86
CA ARG A 110 -25.77 -63.29 31.63
C ARG A 110 -25.80 -62.08 30.72
N ILE A 111 -26.92 -61.39 30.72
CA ILE A 111 -27.09 -60.16 29.95
C ILE A 111 -26.80 -58.98 30.87
N ASP A 112 -25.83 -58.17 30.50
CA ASP A 112 -25.51 -56.94 31.22
C ASP A 112 -26.39 -55.77 30.75
N GLY A 113 -27.47 -55.48 31.51
CA GLY A 113 -28.41 -54.39 31.23
C GLY A 113 -27.83 -53.00 31.48
N SER A 114 -26.68 -52.87 32.14
CA SER A 114 -26.08 -51.57 32.47
C SER A 114 -25.54 -50.82 31.24
N LYS A 115 -25.20 -51.55 30.18
CA LYS A 115 -24.68 -51.01 28.91
C LYS A 115 -25.77 -50.69 27.88
N MET A 116 -27.04 -50.81 28.21
CA MET A 116 -28.15 -50.51 27.29
C MET A 116 -28.34 -49.00 27.07
N THR A 117 -27.83 -48.51 25.96
CA THR A 117 -27.94 -47.10 25.56
C THR A 117 -29.33 -46.77 24.97
N PRO A 118 -29.76 -45.49 24.93
CA PRO A 118 -31.01 -45.11 24.25
C PRO A 118 -31.07 -45.56 22.78
N SER A 119 -29.93 -45.47 22.07
CA SER A 119 -29.82 -45.94 20.66
C SER A 119 -30.00 -47.45 20.51
N LEU A 120 -29.49 -48.26 21.42
CA LEU A 120 -29.70 -49.70 21.41
C LEU A 120 -31.16 -50.05 21.71
N ARG A 121 -31.86 -49.35 22.61
CA ARG A 121 -33.29 -49.50 22.86
C ARG A 121 -34.13 -49.17 21.63
N ALA A 122 -33.79 -48.09 20.92
CA ALA A 122 -34.45 -47.72 19.66
C ALA A 122 -34.19 -48.78 18.57
N LEU A 123 -33.01 -49.33 18.48
CA LEU A 123 -32.63 -50.43 17.59
C LEU A 123 -33.45 -51.71 17.94
N GLU A 124 -33.53 -52.07 19.20
CA GLU A 124 -34.32 -53.22 19.66
C GLU A 124 -35.79 -53.11 19.29
N SER A 125 -36.38 -51.92 19.54
CA SER A 125 -37.80 -51.65 19.17
C SER A 125 -38.04 -51.82 17.66
N ARG A 126 -37.08 -51.42 16.82
CA ARG A 126 -37.13 -51.61 15.37
C ARG A 126 -36.94 -53.05 14.93
N LEU A 127 -35.98 -53.77 15.54
CA LEU A 127 -35.72 -55.17 15.23
C LEU A 127 -36.91 -56.06 15.64
N ARG A 128 -37.57 -55.76 16.74
CA ARG A 128 -38.83 -56.46 17.13
C ARG A 128 -39.90 -56.37 16.08
N LEU A 129 -40.05 -55.21 15.41
CA LEU A 129 -41.04 -55.01 14.32
C LEU A 129 -40.60 -55.72 13.03
N LEU A 130 -39.31 -55.92 12.78
CA LEU A 130 -38.79 -56.46 11.52
C LEU A 130 -38.56 -58.00 11.60
N LEU A 131 -38.22 -58.53 12.75
CA LEU A 131 -37.88 -59.95 12.94
C LEU A 131 -38.95 -60.69 13.73
N SER A 132 -39.08 -60.44 15.03
CA SER A 132 -40.10 -61.03 15.90
C SER A 132 -40.22 -60.26 17.23
N GLU A 133 -41.36 -60.38 17.94
CA GLU A 133 -41.53 -59.78 19.26
C GLU A 133 -40.55 -60.34 20.33
N SER A 134 -40.05 -61.55 20.13
CA SER A 134 -39.08 -62.21 21.01
C SER A 134 -37.66 -61.68 20.84
N THR A 135 -37.40 -60.87 19.80
CA THR A 135 -36.03 -60.33 19.54
C THR A 135 -35.63 -59.37 20.65
N SER A 136 -34.47 -59.61 21.24
CA SER A 136 -33.81 -58.70 22.18
C SER A 136 -32.41 -58.33 21.72
N VAL A 137 -31.94 -57.15 22.21
CA VAL A 137 -30.61 -56.62 21.88
C VAL A 137 -29.83 -56.43 23.17
N ALA A 138 -28.57 -56.83 23.17
CA ALA A 138 -27.67 -56.58 24.30
C ALA A 138 -26.31 -56.09 23.81
N ALA A 139 -25.66 -55.24 24.63
CA ALA A 139 -24.30 -54.73 24.37
C ALA A 139 -23.21 -55.66 24.91
N ARG A 140 -23.60 -56.59 25.81
CA ARG A 140 -22.68 -57.54 26.43
C ARG A 140 -23.46 -58.75 26.88
N VAL A 141 -22.96 -59.93 26.54
CA VAL A 141 -23.47 -61.23 27.00
C VAL A 141 -22.27 -62.08 27.42
N ASN A 142 -22.37 -62.74 28.56
CA ASN A 142 -21.33 -63.66 29.12
C ASN A 142 -19.92 -63.02 29.15
N ASP A 143 -19.87 -61.71 29.56
CA ASP A 143 -18.63 -60.90 29.64
C ASP A 143 -17.95 -60.59 28.30
N GLU A 144 -18.59 -60.90 27.17
CA GLU A 144 -18.11 -60.55 25.84
C GLU A 144 -18.85 -59.32 25.32
N ASP A 145 -18.06 -58.25 24.97
CA ASP A 145 -18.60 -56.98 24.42
C ASP A 145 -18.89 -57.16 22.92
N GLY A 146 -20.08 -56.70 22.47
CA GLY A 146 -20.52 -56.76 21.08
C GLY A 146 -21.97 -56.37 20.94
N LEU A 147 -22.45 -56.31 19.72
CA LEU A 147 -23.87 -56.11 19.44
C LEU A 147 -24.50 -57.50 19.32
N TRP A 148 -25.21 -57.88 20.36
CA TRP A 148 -25.91 -59.16 20.47
C TRP A 148 -27.36 -59.01 20.12
N VAL A 149 -27.87 -59.82 19.16
CA VAL A 149 -29.26 -59.78 18.71
C VAL A 149 -29.85 -61.21 18.74
N THR A 150 -30.98 -61.39 19.42
CA THR A 150 -31.64 -62.70 19.42
C THR A 150 -32.52 -62.89 18.17
N PHE A 151 -32.55 -64.09 17.65
CA PHE A 151 -33.48 -64.50 16.61
C PHE A 151 -33.92 -65.96 16.77
N ASP A 152 -35.09 -66.25 16.29
CA ASP A 152 -35.68 -67.59 16.40
C ASP A 152 -35.53 -68.44 15.12
N LEU A 153 -35.14 -69.67 15.25
CA LEU A 153 -34.98 -70.61 14.15
C LEU A 153 -35.61 -71.97 14.52
N SER A 154 -36.71 -72.35 13.85
CA SER A 154 -37.37 -73.62 14.02
C SER A 154 -37.79 -73.97 15.45
N GLY A 155 -38.04 -73.02 16.32
CA GLY A 155 -38.43 -73.18 17.71
C GLY A 155 -37.30 -72.98 18.72
N ASP A 156 -36.08 -72.90 18.27
CA ASP A 156 -34.88 -72.60 19.10
C ASP A 156 -34.44 -71.16 18.90
N SER A 157 -33.99 -70.52 19.97
CA SER A 157 -33.49 -69.17 19.95
C SER A 157 -31.96 -69.12 19.90
N TYR A 158 -31.42 -68.17 19.10
CA TYR A 158 -29.99 -68.03 18.90
C TYR A 158 -29.59 -66.56 19.11
N TRP A 159 -28.31 -66.41 19.54
CA TRP A 159 -27.63 -65.10 19.54
C TRP A 159 -26.87 -64.90 18.23
N LEU A 160 -27.05 -63.77 17.64
CA LEU A 160 -26.20 -63.23 16.59
C LEU A 160 -25.28 -62.18 17.23
N LEU A 161 -23.96 -62.44 17.26
CA LEU A 161 -22.95 -61.49 17.72
C LEU A 161 -22.37 -60.75 16.53
N LEU A 162 -22.48 -59.42 16.58
CA LEU A 162 -21.89 -58.52 15.63
C LEU A 162 -20.80 -57.66 16.30
N PRO A 163 -19.72 -57.29 15.59
CA PRO A 163 -18.68 -56.45 16.16
C PRO A 163 -19.23 -55.11 16.66
N ALA A 164 -18.80 -54.64 17.84
CA ALA A 164 -19.25 -53.38 18.43
C ALA A 164 -18.98 -52.16 17.53
N ARG A 165 -17.95 -52.27 16.68
CA ARG A 165 -17.62 -51.23 15.66
C ARG A 165 -18.76 -50.91 14.70
N ARG A 166 -19.69 -51.80 14.43
CA ARG A 166 -20.88 -51.59 13.60
C ARG A 166 -21.92 -50.71 14.30
N ALA A 167 -21.91 -50.64 15.63
CA ALA A 167 -22.82 -49.81 16.42
C ALA A 167 -22.25 -48.39 16.63
N GLU A 168 -20.95 -48.19 16.47
CA GLU A 168 -20.31 -46.91 16.61
C GLU A 168 -20.41 -46.08 15.32
N ARG A 169 -20.85 -44.84 15.49
CA ARG A 169 -21.00 -43.87 14.40
C ARG A 169 -19.59 -43.43 13.91
N GLN A 170 -19.02 -44.10 12.95
CA GLN A 170 -17.81 -43.62 12.28
C GLN A 170 -18.20 -42.49 11.33
N ILE A 171 -17.78 -41.25 11.69
CA ILE A 171 -17.73 -40.18 10.72
C ILE A 171 -16.65 -40.58 9.72
N ASP A 172 -17.05 -40.78 8.45
CA ASP A 172 -16.08 -41.12 7.42
C ASP A 172 -14.98 -40.06 7.37
N PRO A 173 -13.73 -40.41 7.74
CA PRO A 173 -12.63 -39.43 7.76
C PRO A 173 -12.35 -38.85 6.38
N ALA A 174 -12.77 -39.49 5.29
CA ALA A 174 -12.68 -39.02 3.94
C ALA A 174 -13.50 -37.71 3.74
N LEU A 175 -14.67 -37.60 4.36
CA LEU A 175 -15.49 -36.37 4.28
C LEU A 175 -14.80 -35.20 4.97
N GLY A 176 -14.16 -35.40 6.11
CA GLY A 176 -13.36 -34.39 6.80
C GLY A 176 -12.16 -33.93 5.96
N PHE A 177 -11.49 -34.89 5.32
CA PHE A 177 -10.36 -34.59 4.43
C PHE A 177 -10.80 -33.79 3.19
N ILE A 178 -11.90 -34.18 2.53
CA ILE A 178 -12.46 -33.46 1.37
C ILE A 178 -12.86 -32.03 1.76
N ALA A 179 -13.50 -31.83 2.92
CA ALA A 179 -13.86 -30.51 3.41
C ALA A 179 -12.64 -29.63 3.67
N LEU A 180 -11.57 -30.20 4.24
CA LEU A 180 -10.30 -29.48 4.48
C LEU A 180 -9.65 -29.07 3.16
N VAL A 181 -9.54 -29.98 2.19
CA VAL A 181 -8.96 -29.69 0.88
C VAL A 181 -9.77 -28.61 0.15
N ALA A 182 -11.10 -28.69 0.18
CA ALA A 182 -11.97 -27.68 -0.41
C ALA A 182 -11.79 -26.29 0.24
N ALA A 183 -11.66 -26.24 1.56
CA ALA A 183 -11.41 -25.00 2.29
C ALA A 183 -10.04 -24.39 1.95
N LEU A 184 -9.00 -25.20 1.83
CA LEU A 184 -7.66 -24.77 1.43
C LEU A 184 -7.63 -24.23 0.00
N LEU A 185 -8.26 -24.94 -0.95
CA LEU A 185 -8.37 -24.49 -2.34
C LEU A 185 -9.16 -23.19 -2.47
N ALA A 186 -10.26 -23.07 -1.74
CA ALA A 186 -11.09 -21.87 -1.71
C ALA A 186 -10.32 -20.67 -1.13
N SER A 187 -9.60 -20.88 -0.03
CA SER A 187 -8.77 -19.83 0.59
C SER A 187 -7.61 -19.43 -0.31
N GLY A 188 -6.94 -20.39 -0.95
CA GLY A 188 -5.88 -20.11 -1.92
C GLY A 188 -6.39 -19.33 -3.14
N GLY A 189 -7.56 -19.70 -3.66
CA GLY A 189 -8.23 -18.96 -4.75
C GLY A 189 -8.61 -17.54 -4.36
N ALA A 190 -9.17 -17.35 -3.16
CA ALA A 190 -9.51 -16.03 -2.63
C ALA A 190 -8.27 -15.14 -2.47
N PHE A 191 -7.18 -15.71 -1.96
CA PHE A 191 -5.90 -15.01 -1.85
C PHE A 191 -5.34 -14.59 -3.22
N ALA A 192 -5.38 -15.50 -4.20
CA ALA A 192 -4.91 -15.21 -5.55
C ALA A 192 -5.72 -14.07 -6.19
N ILE A 193 -7.08 -14.12 -6.10
CA ILE A 193 -7.94 -13.07 -6.66
C ILE A 193 -7.66 -11.73 -6.01
N ALA A 194 -7.58 -11.67 -4.67
CA ALA A 194 -7.26 -10.44 -3.95
C ALA A 194 -5.90 -9.88 -4.39
N TRP A 195 -4.88 -10.74 -4.53
CA TRP A 195 -3.55 -10.34 -4.99
C TRP A 195 -3.55 -9.77 -6.41
N PHE A 196 -4.26 -10.43 -7.35
CA PHE A 196 -4.31 -10.00 -8.76
C PHE A 196 -5.12 -8.71 -8.98
N VAL A 197 -6.03 -8.36 -8.08
CA VAL A 197 -6.86 -7.15 -8.19
C VAL A 197 -6.29 -5.99 -7.39
N ASP A 198 -5.94 -6.21 -6.12
CA ASP A 198 -5.57 -5.12 -5.21
C ASP A 198 -4.20 -4.50 -5.56
N ARG A 199 -3.25 -5.32 -6.00
CA ARG A 199 -1.90 -4.83 -6.32
C ARG A 199 -1.88 -3.83 -7.49
N PRO A 200 -2.48 -4.10 -8.66
CA PRO A 200 -2.54 -3.12 -9.75
C PRO A 200 -3.33 -1.86 -9.39
N LEU A 201 -4.41 -2.00 -8.60
CA LEU A 201 -5.17 -0.83 -8.15
C LEU A 201 -4.38 0.06 -7.20
N ALA A 202 -3.60 -0.52 -6.29
CA ALA A 202 -2.72 0.23 -5.41
C ALA A 202 -1.63 0.97 -6.21
N GLN A 203 -1.03 0.34 -7.22
CA GLN A 203 -0.05 0.97 -8.11
C GLN A 203 -0.67 2.13 -8.90
N LEU A 204 -1.88 1.95 -9.44
CA LEU A 204 -2.62 3.01 -10.13
C LEU A 204 -2.92 4.20 -9.19
N ALA A 205 -3.40 3.93 -7.97
CA ALA A 205 -3.66 4.96 -6.98
C ALA A 205 -2.39 5.75 -6.61
N GLN A 206 -1.27 5.07 -6.48
CA GLN A 206 0.04 5.67 -6.24
C GLN A 206 0.49 6.55 -7.41
N ALA A 207 0.35 6.05 -8.65
CA ALA A 207 0.69 6.81 -9.85
C ALA A 207 -0.20 8.05 -10.04
N ILE A 208 -1.49 7.97 -9.70
CA ILE A 208 -2.38 9.14 -9.70
C ILE A 208 -1.95 10.17 -8.65
N SER A 209 -1.56 9.72 -7.46
CA SER A 209 -1.12 10.61 -6.39
C SER A 209 0.21 11.32 -6.70
N SER A 210 1.12 10.69 -7.46
CA SER A 210 2.36 11.34 -7.91
C SER A 210 2.10 12.46 -8.92
N VAL A 211 1.16 12.24 -9.87
CA VAL A 211 0.71 13.32 -10.78
C VAL A 211 0.18 14.52 -10.00
N SER A 212 -0.63 14.30 -8.96
CA SER A 212 -1.19 15.38 -8.14
C SER A 212 -0.12 16.16 -7.37
N ARG A 213 1.03 15.53 -7.08
CA ARG A 213 2.18 16.17 -6.42
C ARG A 213 3.15 16.83 -7.40
N SER A 214 2.84 16.85 -8.69
CA SER A 214 3.74 17.32 -9.76
C SER A 214 5.05 16.52 -9.85
N GLU A 215 5.01 15.26 -9.44
CA GLU A 215 6.09 14.30 -9.61
C GLU A 215 5.89 13.55 -10.93
N SER A 216 6.97 13.11 -11.57
CA SER A 216 6.86 12.23 -12.75
C SER A 216 6.25 10.89 -12.34
N PRO A 217 5.05 10.53 -12.83
CA PRO A 217 4.43 9.29 -12.43
C PRO A 217 5.21 8.09 -12.99
N PRO A 218 5.34 7.00 -12.22
CA PRO A 218 5.94 5.78 -12.71
C PRO A 218 5.11 5.21 -13.86
N LYS A 219 5.78 4.67 -14.90
CA LYS A 219 5.11 4.01 -16.02
C LYS A 219 4.41 2.74 -15.54
N LEU A 220 3.09 2.71 -15.65
CA LEU A 220 2.29 1.53 -15.30
C LEU A 220 2.44 0.43 -16.34
N ARG A 221 2.51 -0.82 -15.88
CA ARG A 221 2.60 -1.99 -16.76
C ARG A 221 1.34 -2.15 -17.60
N GLU A 222 1.50 -2.45 -18.89
CA GLU A 222 0.41 -2.59 -19.87
C GLU A 222 0.08 -4.06 -20.18
N ASP A 223 0.75 -4.97 -19.48
CA ASP A 223 0.52 -6.41 -19.49
C ASP A 223 -0.44 -6.80 -18.33
N GLY A 224 -1.15 -7.91 -18.50
CA GLY A 224 -2.10 -8.41 -17.51
C GLY A 224 -3.55 -8.45 -18.00
N PRO A 225 -4.54 -8.48 -17.11
CA PRO A 225 -5.96 -8.54 -17.48
C PRO A 225 -6.35 -7.40 -18.44
N PRO A 226 -7.10 -7.68 -19.52
CA PRO A 226 -7.37 -6.71 -20.59
C PRO A 226 -7.95 -5.38 -20.12
N GLN A 227 -8.78 -5.42 -19.07
CA GLN A 227 -9.41 -4.25 -18.50
C GLN A 227 -8.40 -3.34 -17.79
N LEU A 228 -7.52 -3.93 -16.98
CA LEU A 228 -6.45 -3.21 -16.28
C LEU A 228 -5.40 -2.67 -17.25
N ALA A 229 -4.99 -3.48 -18.23
CA ALA A 229 -4.08 -3.07 -19.29
C ALA A 229 -4.62 -1.86 -20.08
N ARG A 230 -5.94 -1.81 -20.33
CA ARG A 230 -6.59 -0.67 -20.99
C ARG A 230 -6.50 0.59 -20.12
N VAL A 231 -6.82 0.48 -18.83
CA VAL A 231 -6.77 1.62 -17.88
C VAL A 231 -5.33 2.13 -17.76
N ASN A 232 -4.35 1.24 -17.61
CA ASN A 232 -2.95 1.60 -17.51
C ASN A 232 -2.43 2.30 -18.78
N ARG A 233 -2.82 1.83 -19.97
CA ARG A 233 -2.49 2.50 -21.23
C ARG A 233 -3.07 3.91 -21.32
N GLN A 234 -4.34 4.07 -20.91
CA GLN A 234 -4.98 5.40 -20.90
C GLN A 234 -4.31 6.33 -19.89
N PHE A 235 -3.98 5.84 -18.71
CA PHE A 235 -3.23 6.60 -17.71
C PHE A 235 -1.85 7.01 -18.25
N ASN A 236 -1.07 6.06 -18.79
CA ASN A 236 0.26 6.34 -19.34
C ASN A 236 0.19 7.35 -20.52
N ARG A 237 -0.89 7.32 -21.32
CA ARG A 237 -1.12 8.32 -22.36
C ARG A 237 -1.40 9.69 -21.76
N MET A 238 -2.35 9.78 -20.83
CA MET A 238 -2.68 11.03 -20.15
C MET A 238 -1.46 11.65 -19.45
N ALA A 239 -0.65 10.83 -18.79
CA ALA A 239 0.57 11.32 -18.12
C ALA A 239 1.58 11.90 -19.11
N ARG A 240 1.73 11.28 -20.31
CA ARG A 240 2.59 11.82 -21.37
C ARG A 240 2.02 13.10 -21.94
N ASP A 241 0.73 13.12 -22.28
CA ASP A 241 0.08 14.32 -22.85
C ASP A 241 0.21 15.52 -21.89
N LEU A 242 0.11 15.26 -20.57
CA LEU A 242 0.30 16.31 -19.55
C LEU A 242 1.75 16.80 -19.51
N ALA A 243 2.72 15.89 -19.57
CA ALA A 243 4.14 16.23 -19.59
C ALA A 243 4.51 17.05 -20.86
N ASP A 244 3.96 16.66 -22.02
CA ASP A 244 4.14 17.36 -23.29
C ASP A 244 3.54 18.78 -23.21
N LEU A 245 2.33 18.93 -22.65
CA LEU A 245 1.70 20.25 -22.45
C LEU A 245 2.54 21.15 -21.52
N GLU A 246 3.10 20.61 -20.43
CA GLU A 246 3.98 21.38 -19.55
C GLU A 246 5.28 21.76 -20.24
N HIS A 247 5.83 20.86 -21.07
CA HIS A 247 7.02 21.12 -21.87
C HIS A 247 6.77 22.23 -22.89
N ASP A 248 5.71 22.12 -23.69
CA ASP A 248 5.31 23.13 -24.69
C ASP A 248 5.06 24.50 -24.07
N ARG A 249 4.38 24.51 -22.91
CA ARG A 249 4.17 25.75 -22.15
C ARG A 249 5.50 26.40 -21.75
N THR A 250 6.46 25.59 -21.33
CA THR A 250 7.78 26.10 -20.92
C THR A 250 8.58 26.61 -22.11
N LEU A 251 8.54 25.91 -23.26
CA LEU A 251 9.17 26.36 -24.51
C LEU A 251 8.56 27.67 -25.01
N ALA A 252 7.22 27.78 -25.01
CA ALA A 252 6.52 29.00 -25.41
C ALA A 252 6.93 30.20 -24.53
N LEU A 253 6.99 30.01 -23.21
CA LEU A 253 7.42 31.06 -22.29
C LEU A 253 8.89 31.44 -22.47
N ALA A 254 9.76 30.47 -22.79
CA ALA A 254 11.17 30.75 -23.10
C ALA A 254 11.33 31.53 -24.40
N GLY A 255 10.53 31.21 -25.44
CA GLY A 255 10.48 31.96 -26.71
C GLY A 255 10.02 33.39 -26.52
N ILE A 256 8.89 33.59 -25.82
CA ILE A 256 8.33 34.92 -25.50
C ILE A 256 9.37 35.76 -24.76
N SER A 257 10.14 35.19 -23.84
CA SER A 257 11.18 35.90 -23.13
C SER A 257 12.29 36.45 -24.03
N HIS A 258 12.78 35.58 -24.90
CA HIS A 258 13.81 35.98 -25.87
C HIS A 258 13.30 37.13 -26.74
N ASP A 259 12.05 37.00 -27.21
CA ASP A 259 11.44 37.96 -28.10
C ASP A 259 11.08 39.28 -27.41
N LEU A 260 10.86 39.28 -26.09
CA LEU A 260 10.69 40.50 -25.29
C LEU A 260 12.02 41.14 -24.94
N ARG A 261 13.09 40.41 -24.71
CA ARG A 261 14.39 40.99 -24.34
C ARG A 261 15.03 41.75 -25.47
N SER A 262 14.88 41.32 -26.72
CA SER A 262 15.40 42.05 -27.89
C SER A 262 14.86 43.50 -28.04
N PRO A 263 13.53 43.75 -27.99
CA PRO A 263 13.00 45.12 -28.04
C PRO A 263 13.35 45.92 -26.78
N LEU A 264 13.39 45.32 -25.59
CA LEU A 264 13.81 45.98 -24.35
C LEU A 264 15.26 46.48 -24.43
N THR A 265 16.16 45.66 -24.97
CA THR A 265 17.56 46.09 -25.19
C THR A 265 17.64 47.25 -26.16
N ARG A 266 16.85 47.24 -27.23
CA ARG A 266 16.80 48.30 -28.22
C ARG A 266 16.23 49.60 -27.61
N LEU A 267 15.13 49.50 -26.86
CA LEU A 267 14.55 50.63 -26.12
C LEU A 267 15.56 51.23 -25.14
N ARG A 268 16.32 50.42 -24.43
CA ARG A 268 17.37 50.89 -23.53
C ARG A 268 18.44 51.67 -24.27
N MET A 269 18.92 51.14 -25.41
CA MET A 269 19.89 51.85 -26.24
C MET A 269 19.33 53.18 -26.78
N GLU A 270 18.08 53.21 -27.24
CA GLU A 270 17.42 54.44 -27.70
C GLU A 270 17.31 55.47 -26.59
N VAL A 271 16.94 55.08 -25.37
CA VAL A 271 16.85 55.97 -24.21
C VAL A 271 18.22 56.47 -23.79
N GLU A 272 19.26 55.61 -23.80
CA GLU A 272 20.64 56.00 -23.47
C GLU A 272 21.20 57.04 -24.48
N LEU A 273 20.78 56.98 -25.74
CA LEU A 273 21.20 57.92 -26.81
C LEU A 273 20.29 59.12 -26.99
N ALA A 274 19.12 59.15 -26.33
CA ALA A 274 18.14 60.23 -26.48
C ALA A 274 18.66 61.54 -25.88
N PRO A 275 18.34 62.73 -26.52
CA PRO A 275 18.69 64.00 -26.01
C PRO A 275 17.71 64.46 -24.91
N ILE A 276 17.66 63.74 -23.80
CA ILE A 276 16.79 63.96 -22.63
C ILE A 276 17.63 64.26 -21.39
N ASP A 277 17.01 64.84 -20.38
CA ASP A 277 17.65 65.09 -19.07
C ASP A 277 18.16 63.78 -18.41
N ALA A 278 19.28 63.92 -17.69
CA ALA A 278 19.94 62.74 -17.05
C ALA A 278 19.00 62.08 -16.07
N ALA A 279 18.26 62.81 -15.26
CA ALA A 279 17.32 62.21 -14.29
C ALA A 279 16.17 61.44 -14.98
N GLN A 280 15.67 62.01 -16.11
CA GLN A 280 14.65 61.35 -16.89
C GLN A 280 15.19 60.06 -17.59
N ARG A 281 16.43 60.13 -18.10
CA ARG A 281 17.12 58.97 -18.70
C ARG A 281 17.29 57.85 -17.69
N ASP A 282 17.81 58.16 -16.50
CA ASP A 282 18.06 57.19 -15.44
C ASP A 282 16.75 56.53 -14.99
N ALA A 283 15.68 57.29 -14.85
CA ALA A 283 14.35 56.73 -14.51
C ALA A 283 13.83 55.77 -15.59
N MET A 284 13.96 56.10 -16.88
CA MET A 284 13.52 55.26 -17.99
C MET A 284 14.38 53.97 -18.09
N VAL A 285 15.69 54.06 -17.89
CA VAL A 285 16.61 52.91 -17.90
C VAL A 285 16.27 51.98 -16.71
N GLU A 286 15.96 52.54 -15.54
CA GLU A 286 15.51 51.78 -14.38
C GLU A 286 14.18 51.05 -14.68
N ASP A 287 13.19 51.71 -15.30
CA ASP A 287 11.92 51.07 -15.65
C ASP A 287 12.09 49.92 -16.67
N ILE A 288 12.94 50.09 -17.69
CA ILE A 288 13.26 49.06 -18.66
C ILE A 288 13.95 47.87 -17.94
N GLY A 289 14.90 48.16 -17.05
CA GLY A 289 15.56 47.13 -16.23
C GLY A 289 14.58 46.35 -15.33
N ARG A 290 13.57 47.06 -14.78
CA ARG A 290 12.49 46.46 -13.99
C ARG A 290 11.63 45.51 -14.81
N ILE A 291 11.27 45.90 -16.04
CA ILE A 291 10.52 45.03 -16.96
C ILE A 291 11.32 43.77 -17.30
N ASP A 292 12.62 43.88 -17.62
CA ASP A 292 13.47 42.70 -17.92
C ASP A 292 13.58 41.75 -16.70
N ALA A 293 13.71 42.30 -15.49
CA ALA A 293 13.72 41.52 -14.26
C ALA A 293 12.39 40.78 -14.02
N ILE A 294 11.24 41.41 -14.27
CA ILE A 294 9.91 40.81 -14.18
C ILE A 294 9.79 39.63 -15.15
N VAL A 295 10.16 39.85 -16.42
CA VAL A 295 10.16 38.79 -17.45
C VAL A 295 11.07 37.64 -17.05
N GLY A 296 12.28 37.92 -16.56
CA GLY A 296 13.22 36.92 -16.05
C GLY A 296 12.63 36.08 -14.93
N GLN A 297 12.04 36.69 -13.90
CA GLN A 297 11.41 35.99 -12.79
C GLN A 297 10.22 35.14 -13.21
N PHE A 298 9.41 35.60 -14.18
CA PHE A 298 8.30 34.83 -14.71
C PHE A 298 8.77 33.52 -15.37
N ILE A 299 9.88 33.60 -16.13
CA ILE A 299 10.46 32.42 -16.77
C ILE A 299 11.08 31.49 -15.75
N ASP A 300 11.79 32.02 -14.75
CA ASP A 300 12.32 31.19 -13.67
C ASP A 300 11.22 30.47 -12.93
N TYR A 301 10.09 31.12 -12.71
CA TYR A 301 8.90 30.48 -12.17
C TYR A 301 8.36 29.36 -13.09
N ALA A 302 8.26 29.62 -14.40
CA ALA A 302 7.81 28.59 -15.36
C ALA A 302 8.74 27.38 -15.42
N ARG A 303 10.06 27.62 -15.42
CA ARG A 303 11.09 26.57 -15.48
C ARG A 303 11.28 25.81 -14.17
N SER A 304 10.86 26.35 -13.05
CA SER A 304 11.03 25.72 -11.73
C SER A 304 10.27 24.40 -11.56
N ASN A 305 9.44 24.01 -12.54
CA ASN A 305 8.71 22.72 -12.56
C ASN A 305 9.44 21.62 -13.36
N GLN A 306 10.49 21.95 -14.10
CA GLN A 306 11.24 20.94 -14.85
C GLN A 306 12.04 20.01 -13.92
N PRO A 307 12.21 18.72 -14.26
CA PRO A 307 13.06 17.83 -13.50
C PRO A 307 14.49 18.40 -13.43
N PRO A 308 15.14 18.40 -12.25
CA PRO A 308 16.46 18.97 -12.08
C PRO A 308 17.51 18.17 -12.85
N ARG A 309 18.49 18.85 -13.39
CA ARG A 309 19.71 18.20 -13.91
C ARG A 309 20.67 18.00 -12.74
N ALA A 310 20.36 16.98 -11.92
CA ALA A 310 21.10 16.73 -10.70
C ALA A 310 22.55 16.35 -10.99
N GLN A 311 23.47 17.05 -10.34
CA GLN A 311 24.89 16.77 -10.35
C GLN A 311 25.46 17.04 -8.96
N ARG A 312 26.70 16.64 -8.77
CA ARG A 312 27.42 16.91 -7.53
C ARG A 312 27.88 18.36 -7.52
N VAL A 313 27.37 19.18 -6.61
CA VAL A 313 27.61 20.61 -6.49
C VAL A 313 28.34 20.90 -5.18
N ASP A 314 29.41 21.65 -5.24
CA ASP A 314 29.97 22.30 -4.04
C ASP A 314 29.10 23.53 -3.72
N ALA A 315 28.17 23.33 -2.78
CA ALA A 315 27.24 24.39 -2.39
C ALA A 315 27.95 25.53 -1.66
N SER A 316 29.03 25.24 -0.92
CA SER A 316 29.79 26.28 -0.21
C SER A 316 30.45 27.23 -1.18
N GLU A 317 31.11 26.70 -2.21
CA GLU A 317 31.75 27.50 -3.26
C GLU A 317 30.73 28.30 -4.05
N LEU A 318 29.63 27.66 -4.49
CA LEU A 318 28.59 28.31 -5.27
C LEU A 318 27.91 29.44 -4.48
N VAL A 319 27.56 29.21 -3.21
CA VAL A 319 26.92 30.25 -2.38
C VAL A 319 27.88 31.40 -2.11
N ALA A 320 29.17 31.13 -1.87
CA ALA A 320 30.18 32.18 -1.73
C ALA A 320 30.28 33.07 -2.98
N LEU A 321 30.33 32.47 -4.18
CA LEU A 321 30.32 33.21 -5.45
C LEU A 321 29.05 34.04 -5.64
N LEU A 322 27.90 33.55 -5.18
CA LEU A 322 26.64 34.28 -5.25
C LEU A 322 26.62 35.48 -4.31
N VAL A 323 27.20 35.35 -3.11
CA VAL A 323 27.35 36.46 -2.16
C VAL A 323 28.29 37.53 -2.71
N ASP A 324 29.37 37.18 -3.38
CA ASP A 324 30.31 38.11 -4.00
C ASP A 324 29.66 38.99 -5.09
N ARG A 325 28.60 38.55 -5.73
CA ARG A 325 27.85 39.40 -6.69
C ARG A 325 27.29 40.70 -6.06
N TYR A 326 27.05 40.69 -4.75
CA TYR A 326 26.54 41.83 -3.98
C TYR A 326 27.68 42.70 -3.40
N ALA A 327 28.93 42.42 -3.74
CA ALA A 327 30.10 43.16 -3.23
C ALA A 327 30.06 44.69 -3.54
N SER A 328 29.38 45.10 -4.64
CA SER A 328 29.17 46.49 -4.94
C SER A 328 28.29 47.16 -3.90
N ASP A 329 27.12 46.55 -3.58
CA ASP A 329 26.16 47.09 -2.63
C ASP A 329 26.70 47.11 -1.19
N VAL A 330 27.57 46.13 -0.88
CA VAL A 330 28.30 46.08 0.39
C VAL A 330 29.31 47.23 0.47
N ARG A 331 30.06 47.50 -0.59
CA ARG A 331 31.07 48.60 -0.64
C ARG A 331 30.41 49.96 -0.55
N THR A 332 29.27 50.16 -1.17
CA THR A 332 28.49 51.43 -1.09
C THR A 332 27.83 51.63 0.27
N GLY A 333 27.83 50.60 1.12
CA GLY A 333 27.22 50.61 2.43
C GLY A 333 25.69 50.48 2.41
N ALA A 334 25.07 50.17 1.26
CA ALA A 334 23.64 49.92 1.13
C ALA A 334 23.21 48.56 1.70
N LEU A 335 24.15 47.62 1.77
CA LEU A 335 23.92 46.23 2.20
C LEU A 335 25.01 45.78 3.18
N VAL A 336 24.64 44.99 4.17
CA VAL A 336 25.54 44.19 5.03
C VAL A 336 25.11 42.74 4.92
N ILE A 337 26.00 41.87 4.42
CA ILE A 337 25.81 40.42 4.42
C ILE A 337 26.79 39.78 5.41
N GLN A 338 26.28 39.05 6.40
CA GLN A 338 27.05 38.22 7.29
C GLN A 338 26.84 36.75 6.91
N SER A 339 27.83 36.17 6.24
CA SER A 339 27.73 34.75 5.81
C SER A 339 28.49 33.84 6.75
N ARG A 340 27.84 32.73 7.15
CA ARG A 340 28.45 31.57 7.83
C ARG A 340 28.22 30.35 6.97
N LEU A 341 29.23 29.99 6.21
CA LEU A 341 29.19 28.88 5.28
C LEU A 341 30.09 27.76 5.80
N ASP A 342 29.52 26.59 6.08
CA ASP A 342 30.32 25.41 6.42
C ASP A 342 31.14 25.01 5.18
N PRO A 343 32.45 24.71 5.32
CA PRO A 343 33.29 24.38 4.18
C PRO A 343 32.95 22.98 3.61
N GLY A 344 33.01 22.86 2.28
CA GLY A 344 32.90 21.57 1.59
C GLY A 344 31.50 20.91 1.71
N VAL A 345 30.45 21.69 1.81
CA VAL A 345 29.08 21.18 1.73
C VAL A 345 28.80 20.75 0.30
N ILE A 346 28.81 19.45 0.07
CA ILE A 346 28.46 18.87 -1.23
C ILE A 346 26.97 18.50 -1.22
N TRP A 347 26.28 18.92 -2.26
CA TRP A 347 24.86 18.62 -2.46
C TRP A 347 24.63 17.97 -3.83
N GLN A 348 23.73 16.98 -3.90
CA GLN A 348 23.31 16.36 -5.15
C GLN A 348 22.08 17.06 -5.66
N GLY A 349 22.23 17.94 -6.66
CA GLY A 349 21.12 18.74 -7.20
C GLY A 349 21.54 19.58 -8.40
N ASP A 350 20.63 20.43 -8.88
CA ASP A 350 20.88 21.33 -10.00
C ASP A 350 21.48 22.65 -9.47
N PRO A 351 22.70 23.06 -9.89
CA PRO A 351 23.32 24.30 -9.45
C PRO A 351 22.48 25.55 -9.79
N ILE A 352 21.69 25.51 -10.88
CA ILE A 352 20.81 26.62 -11.26
C ILE A 352 19.68 26.79 -10.23
N ASP A 353 19.18 25.69 -9.68
CA ASP A 353 18.16 25.73 -8.64
C ASP A 353 18.70 26.29 -7.32
N LEU A 354 19.90 25.88 -6.91
CA LEU A 354 20.56 26.46 -5.75
C LEU A 354 20.79 27.96 -5.94
N GLN A 355 21.27 28.36 -7.10
CA GLN A 355 21.41 29.78 -7.44
C GLN A 355 20.07 30.55 -7.34
N ARG A 356 18.98 30.00 -7.89
CA ARG A 356 17.65 30.60 -7.84
C ARG A 356 17.15 30.76 -6.40
N ILE A 357 17.34 29.73 -5.57
CA ILE A 357 16.98 29.79 -4.15
C ILE A 357 17.70 30.91 -3.46
N VAL A 358 19.04 30.90 -3.51
CA VAL A 358 19.89 31.86 -2.77
C VAL A 358 19.65 33.28 -3.24
N VAL A 359 19.63 33.54 -4.56
CA VAL A 359 19.39 34.88 -5.12
C VAL A 359 17.99 35.42 -4.74
N ASN A 360 16.92 34.60 -4.90
CA ASN A 360 15.58 35.04 -4.52
C ASN A 360 15.46 35.36 -3.04
N LEU A 361 16.12 34.62 -2.18
CA LEU A 361 16.11 34.84 -0.72
C LEU A 361 16.91 36.11 -0.35
N ILE A 362 18.11 36.32 -0.93
CA ILE A 362 18.91 37.52 -0.69
C ILE A 362 18.17 38.76 -1.21
N ASP A 363 17.67 38.72 -2.45
CA ASP A 363 16.92 39.84 -3.04
C ASP A 363 15.65 40.18 -2.24
N ASN A 364 14.97 39.18 -1.70
CA ASN A 364 13.83 39.39 -0.82
C ASN A 364 14.25 40.08 0.48
N ALA A 365 15.34 39.65 1.09
CA ALA A 365 15.89 40.26 2.31
C ALA A 365 16.36 41.70 2.08
N ILE A 366 17.01 42.00 0.95
CA ILE A 366 17.42 43.36 0.57
C ILE A 366 16.20 44.27 0.39
N ARG A 367 15.15 43.77 -0.24
CA ARG A 367 13.97 44.53 -0.61
C ARG A 367 13.03 44.85 0.57
N HIS A 368 12.81 43.81 1.41
CA HIS A 368 11.81 43.87 2.47
C HIS A 368 12.41 43.85 3.88
N GLY A 369 13.71 43.51 4.00
CA GLY A 369 14.40 43.27 5.27
C GLY A 369 15.14 44.52 5.82
N ARG A 370 14.79 45.72 5.38
CA ARG A 370 15.40 46.92 5.95
C ARG A 370 14.77 47.28 7.28
N PRO A 371 15.56 47.57 8.32
CA PRO A 371 15.03 48.14 9.56
C PRO A 371 14.35 49.46 9.29
N PRO A 372 13.29 49.84 10.06
CA PRO A 372 12.55 51.10 9.83
C PRO A 372 13.41 52.37 9.88
N ASP A 373 14.49 52.33 10.69
CA ASP A 373 15.29 53.49 11.01
C ASP A 373 16.58 53.62 10.21
N THR A 374 16.85 52.69 9.26
CA THR A 374 18.10 52.70 8.47
C THR A 374 17.87 52.37 7.00
N PRO A 375 18.54 53.09 6.07
CA PRO A 375 18.46 52.78 4.65
C PRO A 375 19.23 51.48 4.28
N ARG A 376 19.97 50.89 5.24
CA ARG A 376 20.84 49.76 5.02
C ARG A 376 20.10 48.44 5.27
N ALA A 377 20.15 47.53 4.30
CA ALA A 377 19.68 46.17 4.49
C ALA A 377 20.76 45.32 5.25
N VAL A 378 20.31 44.48 6.16
CA VAL A 378 21.20 43.56 6.91
C VAL A 378 20.69 42.12 6.71
N VAL A 379 21.53 41.28 6.19
CA VAL A 379 21.21 39.87 5.84
C VAL A 379 22.20 38.93 6.50
N ASP A 380 21.72 38.04 7.34
CA ASP A 380 22.48 36.91 7.88
C ASP A 380 22.20 35.68 7.01
N LEU A 381 23.24 35.08 6.41
CA LEU A 381 23.17 33.88 5.58
C LEU A 381 23.95 32.74 6.23
N ALA A 382 23.34 31.58 6.40
CA ALA A 382 23.97 30.37 6.89
C ALA A 382 23.79 29.22 5.90
N LEU A 383 24.85 28.42 5.71
CA LEU A 383 24.81 27.17 4.97
C LEU A 383 25.46 26.08 5.81
N THR A 384 24.70 25.04 6.10
CA THR A 384 25.15 23.89 6.90
C THR A 384 24.72 22.58 6.25
N ARG A 385 25.29 21.45 6.69
CA ARG A 385 24.83 20.11 6.30
C ARG A 385 24.70 19.23 7.53
N SER A 386 23.53 18.67 7.77
CA SER A 386 23.25 17.78 8.88
C SER A 386 22.42 16.58 8.43
N GLY A 387 22.83 15.35 8.80
CA GLY A 387 22.05 14.14 8.54
C GLY A 387 21.76 13.85 7.06
N GLY A 388 22.62 14.30 6.13
CA GLY A 388 22.39 14.10 4.68
C GLY A 388 21.52 15.20 4.03
N VAL A 389 21.03 16.17 4.80
CA VAL A 389 20.23 17.30 4.33
C VAL A 389 21.09 18.58 4.34
N MET A 390 21.05 19.33 3.25
CA MET A 390 21.63 20.66 3.18
C MET A 390 20.63 21.68 3.71
N GLU A 391 21.08 22.56 4.59
CA GLU A 391 20.26 23.60 5.20
C GLU A 391 20.79 24.99 4.82
N ILE A 392 19.90 25.85 4.32
CA ILE A 392 20.18 27.24 4.01
C ILE A 392 19.29 28.10 4.89
N GLY A 393 19.87 28.93 5.74
CA GLY A 393 19.18 29.86 6.58
C GLY A 393 19.41 31.30 6.13
N ILE A 394 18.37 32.10 5.91
CA ILE A 394 18.50 33.54 5.68
C ILE A 394 17.62 34.28 6.70
N ARG A 395 18.21 35.33 7.30
CA ARG A 395 17.51 36.21 8.22
C ARG A 395 17.73 37.66 7.81
N ASP A 396 16.66 38.41 7.80
CA ASP A 396 16.68 39.85 7.64
C ASP A 396 16.35 40.60 8.96
N ARG A 397 16.32 41.94 8.91
CA ARG A 397 16.00 42.81 10.04
C ARG A 397 14.74 43.69 9.78
N GLY A 398 13.92 43.30 8.82
CA GLY A 398 12.69 43.99 8.44
C GLY A 398 11.53 43.77 9.43
N PRO A 399 10.30 44.15 9.03
CA PRO A 399 9.12 44.03 9.89
C PRO A 399 8.65 42.57 10.06
N GLY A 400 9.19 41.63 9.29
CA GLY A 400 8.70 40.23 9.26
C GLY A 400 7.35 40.08 8.55
N ILE A 401 6.76 38.90 8.65
CA ILE A 401 5.45 38.58 8.04
C ILE A 401 4.57 37.95 9.13
N PRO A 402 3.34 38.43 9.34
CA PRO A 402 2.42 37.80 10.29
C PRO A 402 2.27 36.28 10.00
N SER A 403 2.30 35.45 11.03
CA SER A 403 2.26 33.98 10.89
C SER A 403 1.01 33.48 10.15
N THR A 404 -0.11 34.20 10.28
CA THR A 404 -1.36 33.93 9.55
C THR A 404 -1.26 34.14 8.04
N ARG A 405 -0.23 34.85 7.56
CA ARG A 405 -0.01 35.16 6.15
C ARG A 405 1.20 34.47 5.53
N HIS A 406 1.86 33.56 6.23
CA HIS A 406 3.01 32.82 5.70
C HIS A 406 2.62 31.99 4.46
N GLU A 407 1.48 31.30 4.48
CA GLU A 407 1.00 30.54 3.31
C GLU A 407 0.66 31.46 2.11
N GLU A 408 0.09 32.65 2.39
CA GLU A 408 -0.19 33.62 1.35
C GLU A 408 1.10 34.15 0.70
N ALA A 409 2.14 34.39 1.49
CA ALA A 409 3.45 34.86 1.01
C ALA A 409 4.14 33.88 0.05
N LEU A 410 3.81 32.60 0.13
CA LEU A 410 4.34 31.53 -0.75
C LEU A 410 3.54 31.37 -2.06
N ARG A 411 2.39 32.03 -2.21
CA ARG A 411 1.60 31.99 -3.44
C ARG A 411 2.22 32.83 -4.53
N PRO A 412 2.17 32.42 -5.80
CA PRO A 412 2.63 33.22 -6.92
C PRO A 412 1.89 34.56 -6.98
N PHE A 413 2.62 35.64 -7.27
CA PHE A 413 2.09 37.01 -7.39
C PHE A 413 1.48 37.58 -6.09
N ALA A 414 1.67 36.91 -4.95
CA ALA A 414 1.20 37.42 -3.68
C ALA A 414 2.02 38.64 -3.25
N ARG A 415 1.35 39.71 -2.90
CA ARG A 415 1.94 40.97 -2.39
C ARG A 415 1.27 41.26 -1.06
N LEU A 416 2.02 41.24 0.02
CA LEU A 416 1.52 41.57 1.34
C LEU A 416 1.35 43.09 1.44
N ASP A 417 0.24 43.58 1.99
CA ASP A 417 -0.28 44.94 1.91
C ASP A 417 0.65 46.10 2.34
N ALA A 418 1.74 45.82 3.05
CA ALA A 418 2.76 46.84 3.39
C ALA A 418 3.43 47.45 2.15
N ALA A 419 3.34 46.81 0.96
CA ALA A 419 3.87 47.33 -0.29
C ALA A 419 2.86 48.17 -1.09
N ARG A 420 1.60 48.31 -0.64
CA ARG A 420 0.59 49.14 -1.31
C ARG A 420 0.66 50.64 -0.97
N SER A 421 1.39 50.99 0.09
CA SER A 421 1.40 52.33 0.64
C SER A 421 2.37 53.30 -0.07
N ASP A 422 3.14 52.83 -1.07
CA ASP A 422 4.06 53.69 -1.84
C ASP A 422 3.72 53.64 -3.34
N PRO A 423 2.83 54.48 -3.84
CA PRO A 423 2.46 54.54 -5.26
C PRO A 423 3.59 54.92 -6.20
N GLY A 424 4.70 55.44 -5.67
CA GLY A 424 5.91 55.85 -6.40
C GLY A 424 7.14 55.01 -6.04
N GLY A 425 7.00 54.01 -5.17
CA GLY A 425 8.13 53.25 -4.64
C GLY A 425 8.86 52.40 -5.68
N THR A 426 10.10 52.74 -5.90
CA THR A 426 11.08 52.10 -6.78
C THR A 426 11.33 50.61 -6.51
N HIS A 427 10.58 50.00 -5.56
CA HIS A 427 10.92 48.67 -5.01
C HIS A 427 9.78 47.64 -5.11
N ALA A 428 8.78 47.79 -5.97
CA ALA A 428 7.68 46.86 -6.10
C ALA A 428 8.12 45.50 -6.67
N GLY A 429 8.22 44.48 -5.82
CA GLY A 429 8.53 43.09 -6.22
C GLY A 429 7.39 42.43 -7.00
N THR A 430 7.72 41.42 -7.84
CA THR A 430 6.75 40.64 -8.63
C THR A 430 5.88 39.73 -7.79
N GLY A 431 6.25 39.41 -6.53
CA GLY A 431 5.61 38.41 -5.71
C GLY A 431 5.91 36.95 -6.16
N LEU A 432 6.95 36.74 -6.99
CA LEU A 432 7.34 35.44 -7.49
C LEU A 432 8.51 34.81 -6.72
N GLY A 433 9.38 35.61 -6.06
CA GLY A 433 10.61 35.08 -5.48
C GLY A 433 10.42 33.95 -4.47
N LEU A 434 9.58 34.17 -3.44
CA LEU A 434 9.29 33.09 -2.46
C LEU A 434 8.50 31.93 -3.07
N ALA A 435 7.67 32.16 -4.05
CA ALA A 435 6.95 31.12 -4.78
C ALA A 435 7.90 30.21 -5.59
N ILE A 436 8.95 30.78 -6.21
CA ILE A 436 10.01 30.04 -6.90
C ILE A 436 10.75 29.17 -5.89
N VAL A 437 11.17 29.74 -4.75
CA VAL A 437 11.86 28.99 -3.69
C VAL A 437 10.98 27.83 -3.20
N ALA A 438 9.73 28.10 -2.83
CA ALA A 438 8.80 27.07 -2.35
C ALA A 438 8.59 25.93 -3.36
N ARG A 439 8.53 26.26 -4.65
CA ARG A 439 8.36 25.28 -5.72
C ARG A 439 9.59 24.41 -5.93
N ILE A 440 10.78 25.00 -5.94
CA ILE A 440 12.04 24.26 -6.04
C ILE A 440 12.19 23.35 -4.83
N VAL A 441 12.03 23.86 -3.61
CA VAL A 441 12.15 23.08 -2.36
C VAL A 441 11.20 21.89 -2.37
N ARG A 442 9.94 22.10 -2.75
CA ARG A 442 8.94 21.02 -2.84
C ARG A 442 9.34 19.96 -3.85
N ARG A 443 9.91 20.33 -4.99
CA ARG A 443 10.37 19.41 -6.04
C ARG A 443 11.48 18.48 -5.54
N TYR A 444 12.37 18.96 -4.66
CA TYR A 444 13.39 18.13 -4.01
C TYR A 444 12.88 17.35 -2.79
N GLY A 445 11.58 17.42 -2.47
CA GLY A 445 11.03 16.81 -1.26
C GLY A 445 11.54 17.46 0.03
N GLY A 446 12.06 18.70 -0.08
CA GLY A 446 12.57 19.48 1.03
C GLY A 446 11.49 20.20 1.82
N SER A 447 11.90 20.98 2.82
CA SER A 447 11.02 21.81 3.63
C SER A 447 11.44 23.29 3.59
N LEU A 448 10.44 24.19 3.62
CA LEU A 448 10.60 25.63 3.68
C LEU A 448 9.86 26.14 4.93
N LEU A 449 10.61 26.77 5.82
CA LEU A 449 10.09 27.29 7.08
C LEU A 449 10.25 28.83 7.12
N LEU A 450 9.17 29.54 7.36
CA LEU A 450 9.15 30.98 7.61
C LEU A 450 8.88 31.21 9.10
N THR A 451 9.72 31.99 9.76
CA THR A 451 9.54 32.39 11.16
C THR A 451 9.92 33.82 11.37
N ASN A 452 9.26 34.53 12.27
CA ASN A 452 9.68 35.86 12.68
C ASN A 452 10.76 35.75 13.78
N ALA A 453 11.87 36.43 13.58
CA ALA A 453 12.99 36.39 14.51
C ALA A 453 12.71 37.20 15.77
N GLN A 454 13.22 36.77 16.93
CA GLN A 454 13.22 37.57 18.13
C GLN A 454 14.05 38.87 17.89
N GLY A 455 13.44 40.02 18.14
CA GLY A 455 14.05 41.32 17.85
C GLY A 455 13.74 41.91 16.46
N GLY A 456 12.82 41.29 15.71
CA GLY A 456 12.36 41.72 14.38
C GLY A 456 13.08 41.01 13.22
N GLY A 457 12.44 41.05 12.06
CA GLY A 457 12.91 40.42 10.82
C GLY A 457 12.28 39.09 10.54
N LEU A 458 12.37 38.65 9.28
CA LEU A 458 11.95 37.35 8.81
C LEU A 458 13.16 36.40 8.76
N GLN A 459 12.99 35.22 9.28
CA GLN A 459 13.95 34.11 9.14
C GLN A 459 13.33 33.06 8.24
N ILE A 460 14.03 32.70 7.18
CA ILE A 460 13.65 31.67 6.23
C ILE A 460 14.66 30.55 6.31
N GLY A 461 14.18 29.33 6.62
CA GLY A 461 14.96 28.10 6.62
C GLY A 461 14.56 27.22 5.44
N VAL A 462 15.52 26.77 4.67
CA VAL A 462 15.35 25.86 3.54
C VAL A 462 16.11 24.58 3.84
N GLN A 463 15.45 23.46 3.79
CA GLN A 463 16.07 22.13 3.92
C GLN A 463 15.94 21.37 2.59
N LEU A 464 17.05 20.95 2.05
CA LEU A 464 17.14 20.24 0.77
C LEU A 464 17.84 18.90 0.95
N PRO A 465 17.14 17.77 0.81
CA PRO A 465 17.77 16.47 0.67
C PRO A 465 18.56 16.37 -0.63
N ASP A 466 19.46 15.40 -0.74
CA ASP A 466 20.06 15.08 -2.01
C ASP A 466 19.01 14.59 -3.00
N TRP A 467 19.10 15.01 -4.25
CA TRP A 467 18.22 14.52 -5.30
C TRP A 467 18.51 13.05 -5.58
N SER A 468 17.50 12.23 -5.49
CA SER A 468 17.51 10.85 -5.99
C SER A 468 16.45 10.75 -7.08
N GLU A 469 16.82 10.16 -8.21
CA GLU A 469 15.85 9.91 -9.28
C GLU A 469 14.73 9.03 -8.73
N PRO A 470 13.46 9.41 -8.91
CA PRO A 470 12.35 8.57 -8.44
C PRO A 470 12.40 7.23 -9.17
N ALA A 471 12.46 6.13 -8.40
CA ALA A 471 12.58 4.75 -8.86
C ALA A 471 11.38 4.26 -9.70
#